data_20942071c988337e92b7f9b454e60185
#
_entry.id   20942071c988337e92b7f9b454e60185
#
_cell.length_a   1.000
_cell.length_b   1.000
_cell.length_c   1.000
_cell.angle_alpha   90.00
_cell.angle_beta   90.00
_cell.angle_gamma   90.00
#
_symmetry.space_group_name_H-M   'P 1'
#
loop_
_entity.id
_entity.type
_entity.pdbx_description
1 polymer ?
#
loop_
_entity_poly.entity_id
_entity_poly.type
_entity_poly.pdbx_seq_one_letter_code
_entity_poly.pdbx_strand_id
1 'polypeptide(L)'
;MPCPFTENDVFEISNRARALENNMYIVAPNIGSYHLYPEGHHFGIDAGGGQSMIVDYRGQLVGKQRDTNGSTFVAGVINIEALRHHRESAQVTNWMKDIRAELAQIIYEKPIYPKNRYLKKIPPKHAQYKTDVIDKQVALMQKRGIWKKPSR
;
A
#
# COMPACT_ATOMS: atom_id res chain seq x y z
N MET A 1 -4.73 -2.05 2.15
CA MET A 1 -4.48 -3.39 2.67
C MET A 1 -3.08 -3.40 3.25
N PRO A 2 -2.86 -3.68 4.53
CA PRO A 2 -1.52 -3.72 5.07
C PRO A 2 -0.74 -4.84 4.38
N CYS A 3 0.47 -4.55 3.97
CA CYS A 3 1.35 -5.55 3.39
C CYS A 3 2.17 -6.18 4.52
N PRO A 4 2.01 -7.46 4.82
CA PRO A 4 2.73 -8.09 5.93
C PRO A 4 4.23 -8.28 5.66
N PHE A 5 4.68 -8.09 4.43
CA PHE A 5 6.07 -8.27 4.01
C PHE A 5 6.70 -6.94 3.66
N THR A 6 6.74 -6.02 4.60
CA THR A 6 7.37 -4.73 4.35
C THR A 6 8.78 -4.74 4.91
N GLU A 7 9.71 -4.89 4.03
CA GLU A 7 11.07 -4.48 4.29
C GLU A 7 11.15 -2.95 4.15
N ASN A 8 11.81 -2.32 5.10
CA ASN A 8 12.16 -0.91 5.05
C ASN A 8 10.98 0.07 5.15
N ASP A 9 11.26 1.29 4.75
CA ASP A 9 10.37 2.44 4.87
C ASP A 9 9.20 2.46 3.87
N VAL A 10 9.12 1.48 2.96
CA VAL A 10 8.09 1.43 1.91
C VAL A 10 6.68 1.44 2.50
N PHE A 11 6.46 0.71 3.59
CA PHE A 11 5.16 0.68 4.27
C PHE A 11 4.79 2.04 4.86
N GLU A 12 5.74 2.71 5.50
CA GLU A 12 5.54 4.06 6.04
C GLU A 12 5.35 5.07 4.91
N ILE A 13 6.24 5.08 3.92
CA ILE A 13 6.17 6.02 2.79
C ILE A 13 4.83 5.90 2.07
N SER A 14 4.40 4.67 1.78
CA SER A 14 3.12 4.42 1.09
C SER A 14 1.92 4.92 1.90
N ASN A 15 1.87 4.64 3.20
CA ASN A 15 0.76 5.07 4.05
C ASN A 15 0.74 6.60 4.22
N ARG A 16 1.89 7.22 4.40
CA ARG A 16 2.02 8.68 4.52
C ARG A 16 1.61 9.38 3.22
N ALA A 17 2.09 8.91 2.08
CA ALA A 17 1.71 9.44 0.78
C ALA A 17 0.20 9.32 0.56
N ARG A 18 -0.38 8.15 0.80
CA ARG A 18 -1.83 7.93 0.62
C ARG A 18 -2.68 8.78 1.56
N ALA A 19 -2.24 8.98 2.80
CA ALA A 19 -2.93 9.86 3.75
C ALA A 19 -2.96 11.32 3.24
N LEU A 20 -1.83 11.81 2.79
CA LEU A 20 -1.67 13.16 2.25
C LEU A 20 -2.45 13.36 0.95
N GLU A 21 -2.26 12.48 -0.04
CA GLU A 21 -2.88 12.58 -1.36
C GLU A 21 -4.41 12.52 -1.31
N ASN A 22 -4.97 11.76 -0.36
CA ASN A 22 -6.41 11.56 -0.24
C ASN A 22 -7.04 12.34 0.92
N ASN A 23 -6.27 13.18 1.62
CA ASN A 23 -6.70 13.95 2.79
C ASN A 23 -7.51 13.08 3.77
N MET A 24 -6.90 12.01 4.28
CA MET A 24 -7.54 11.08 5.20
C MET A 24 -6.59 10.61 6.29
N TYR A 25 -7.16 10.19 7.42
CA TYR A 25 -6.41 9.39 8.37
C TYR A 25 -6.21 7.98 7.83
N ILE A 26 -5.04 7.42 8.06
CA ILE A 26 -4.76 6.00 7.80
C ILE A 26 -4.41 5.34 9.13
N VAL A 27 -5.13 4.27 9.44
CA VAL A 27 -4.80 3.35 10.53
C VAL A 27 -4.31 2.07 9.86
N ALA A 28 -3.03 1.81 9.98
CA ALA A 28 -2.35 0.69 9.32
C ALA A 28 -1.81 -0.31 10.35
N PRO A 29 -2.67 -1.24 10.82
CA PRO A 29 -2.18 -2.34 11.64
C PRO A 29 -1.35 -3.29 10.77
N ASN A 30 -0.26 -3.77 11.31
CA ASN A 30 0.57 -4.76 10.64
C ASN A 30 0.96 -5.90 11.58
N ILE A 31 1.22 -7.06 11.00
CA ILE A 31 1.69 -8.23 11.74
C ILE A 31 3.17 -8.02 12.06
N GLY A 32 3.55 -8.25 13.31
CA GLY A 32 4.94 -8.30 13.73
C GLY A 32 5.61 -9.60 13.31
N SER A 33 6.14 -10.32 14.25
CA SER A 33 6.69 -11.66 14.01
C SER A 33 5.58 -12.72 14.05
N TYR A 34 5.68 -13.74 13.20
CA TYR A 34 4.85 -14.94 13.27
C TYR A 34 5.63 -16.18 12.86
N HIS A 35 5.19 -17.33 13.37
CA HIS A 35 5.76 -18.61 13.01
C HIS A 35 5.12 -19.15 11.75
N LEU A 36 5.92 -19.46 10.73
CA LEU A 36 5.43 -20.05 9.47
C LEU A 36 5.03 -21.52 9.62
N TYR A 37 5.51 -22.20 10.66
CA TYR A 37 5.25 -23.62 10.91
C TYR A 37 4.63 -23.82 12.30
N PRO A 38 3.62 -24.73 12.42
CA PRO A 38 2.95 -24.99 13.69
C PRO A 38 3.89 -25.50 14.80
N GLU A 39 4.98 -26.15 14.43
CA GLU A 39 5.93 -26.74 15.37
C GLU A 39 6.93 -25.72 15.94
N GLY A 40 6.81 -24.47 15.60
CA GLY A 40 7.66 -23.39 16.15
C GLY A 40 9.15 -23.52 15.82
N HIS A 41 9.48 -24.34 14.85
CA HIS A 41 10.87 -24.62 14.54
C HIS A 41 11.52 -23.54 13.64
N HIS A 42 12.53 -22.93 14.18
CA HIS A 42 13.77 -22.47 13.60
C HIS A 42 13.87 -21.07 13.04
N PHE A 43 12.81 -20.41 12.70
CA PHE A 43 12.95 -19.03 12.32
C PHE A 43 11.76 -18.26 12.88
N GLY A 44 11.98 -17.58 14.02
CA GLY A 44 11.24 -16.36 14.26
C GLY A 44 11.55 -15.46 13.07
N ILE A 45 10.96 -15.76 11.92
CA ILE A 45 11.07 -14.88 10.79
C ILE A 45 10.27 -13.67 11.16
N ASP A 46 10.92 -12.56 11.23
CA ASP A 46 10.35 -11.23 11.30
C ASP A 46 9.63 -10.91 9.98
N ALA A 47 8.79 -11.86 9.56
CA ALA A 47 8.20 -11.86 8.23
C ALA A 47 7.08 -10.82 8.12
N GLY A 48 6.60 -10.29 9.25
CA GLY A 48 5.52 -9.32 9.26
C GLY A 48 5.97 -7.87 9.16
N GLY A 49 7.23 -7.56 9.49
CA GLY A 49 7.80 -6.22 9.46
C GLY A 49 7.25 -5.26 10.53
N GLY A 50 6.22 -5.62 11.27
CA GLY A 50 5.62 -4.78 12.30
C GLY A 50 5.26 -3.38 11.81
N GLN A 51 5.68 -2.36 12.55
CA GLN A 51 5.54 -0.95 12.18
C GLN A 51 4.08 -0.48 12.03
N SER A 52 3.16 -1.06 12.79
CA SER A 52 1.79 -0.54 12.88
C SER A 52 1.81 0.96 13.12
N MET A 53 0.97 1.71 12.42
CA MET A 53 0.99 3.17 12.51
C MET A 53 -0.38 3.81 12.34
N ILE A 54 -0.48 5.03 12.85
CA ILE A 54 -1.57 5.97 12.59
C ILE A 54 -0.96 7.18 11.90
N VAL A 55 -1.50 7.55 10.76
CA VAL A 55 -1.05 8.70 9.96
C VAL A 55 -2.21 9.68 9.84
N ASP A 56 -1.93 10.98 10.01
CA ASP A 56 -2.94 12.01 9.82
C ASP A 56 -3.10 12.42 8.33
N TYR A 57 -4.10 13.23 8.05
CA TYR A 57 -4.42 13.73 6.71
C TYR A 57 -3.36 14.65 6.09
N ARG A 58 -2.31 15.01 6.83
CA ARG A 58 -1.14 15.75 6.33
C ARG A 58 0.05 14.83 6.09
N GLY A 59 -0.14 13.50 6.21
CA GLY A 59 0.93 12.54 6.09
C GLY A 59 1.87 12.48 7.29
N GLN A 60 1.46 13.06 8.44
CA GLN A 60 2.26 13.05 9.66
C GLN A 60 1.97 11.80 10.48
N LEU A 61 3.00 11.24 11.08
CA LEU A 61 2.85 10.13 12.01
C LEU A 61 2.23 10.62 13.32
N VAL A 62 1.02 10.18 13.63
CA VAL A 62 0.37 10.37 14.92
C VAL A 62 0.94 9.39 15.96
N GLY A 63 1.21 8.16 15.51
CA GLY A 63 1.88 7.14 16.28
C GLY A 63 2.41 6.04 15.38
N LYS A 64 3.54 5.48 15.75
CA LYS A 64 4.18 4.35 15.06
C LYS A 64 4.81 3.41 16.07
N GLN A 65 4.59 2.13 15.88
CA GLN A 65 5.31 1.07 16.59
C GLN A 65 6.75 1.00 16.07
N ARG A 66 7.71 0.94 16.99
CA ARG A 66 9.15 0.85 16.64
C ARG A 66 9.65 -0.57 16.59
N ASP A 67 9.11 -1.43 17.47
CA ASP A 67 9.54 -2.82 17.56
C ASP A 67 8.72 -3.72 16.62
N THR A 68 9.41 -4.67 16.03
CA THR A 68 8.82 -5.69 15.17
C THR A 68 8.45 -6.94 15.95
N ASN A 69 8.99 -7.10 17.16
CA ASN A 69 8.84 -8.30 17.99
C ASN A 69 7.70 -8.18 18.99
N GLY A 70 6.86 -9.21 19.01
CA GLY A 70 5.79 -9.36 19.99
C GLY A 70 4.50 -8.59 19.69
N SER A 71 3.54 -8.69 20.60
CA SER A 71 2.28 -7.98 20.55
C SER A 71 2.40 -6.60 21.16
N THR A 72 1.98 -5.59 20.44
CA THR A 72 1.99 -4.21 20.91
C THR A 72 0.82 -3.43 20.32
N PHE A 73 0.67 -2.19 20.74
CA PHE A 73 -0.38 -1.32 20.22
C PHE A 73 0.17 0.07 19.89
N VAL A 74 -0.54 0.76 19.03
CA VAL A 74 -0.32 2.18 18.74
C VAL A 74 -1.61 2.92 19.06
N ALA A 75 -1.49 4.02 19.76
CA ALA A 75 -2.60 4.89 20.10
C ALA A 75 -2.33 6.32 19.61
N GLY A 76 -3.39 7.02 19.27
CA GLY A 76 -3.30 8.41 18.86
C GLY A 76 -4.68 9.06 18.76
N VAL A 77 -4.70 10.39 18.79
CA VAL A 77 -5.95 11.15 18.67
C VAL A 77 -6.30 11.37 17.21
N ILE A 78 -7.52 11.02 16.84
CA ILE A 78 -8.11 11.30 15.52
C ILE A 78 -9.09 12.46 15.68
N ASN A 79 -8.81 13.60 15.06
CA ASN A 79 -9.69 14.77 15.08
C ASN A 79 -10.39 14.93 13.73
N ILE A 80 -11.63 14.47 13.68
CA ILE A 80 -12.44 14.49 12.43
C ILE A 80 -12.84 15.91 12.04
N GLU A 81 -13.11 16.80 13.00
CA GLU A 81 -13.45 18.19 12.68
C GLU A 81 -12.25 18.95 12.10
N ALA A 82 -11.05 18.73 12.61
CA ALA A 82 -9.84 19.28 12.00
C ALA A 82 -9.61 18.76 10.57
N LEU A 83 -9.90 17.49 10.30
CA LEU A 83 -9.87 16.94 8.96
C LEU A 83 -10.89 17.61 8.04
N ARG A 84 -12.14 17.78 8.51
CA ARG A 84 -13.20 18.45 7.74
C ARG A 84 -12.82 19.88 7.39
N HIS A 85 -12.35 20.62 8.39
CA HIS A 85 -11.86 21.99 8.20
C HIS A 85 -10.70 22.05 7.20
N HIS A 86 -9.75 21.11 7.28
CA HIS A 86 -8.65 21.03 6.33
C HIS A 86 -9.13 20.80 4.89
N ARG A 87 -10.14 19.96 4.69
CA ARG A 87 -10.72 19.70 3.36
C ARG A 87 -11.46 20.90 2.77
N GLU A 88 -12.04 21.74 3.60
CA GLU A 88 -12.72 22.96 3.17
C GLU A 88 -11.73 24.09 2.86
N SER A 89 -10.58 24.11 3.51
CA SER A 89 -9.59 25.17 3.33
C SER A 89 -8.80 24.97 2.03
N ALA A 90 -8.55 26.06 1.32
CA ALA A 90 -7.71 26.07 0.11
C ALA A 90 -6.19 26.10 0.46
N GLN A 91 -5.75 25.28 1.39
CA GLN A 91 -4.35 25.22 1.81
C GLN A 91 -3.49 24.44 0.80
N VAL A 92 -2.19 24.71 0.82
CA VAL A 92 -1.20 24.07 -0.05
C VAL A 92 -1.23 22.54 0.06
N THR A 93 -1.49 22.01 1.25
CA THR A 93 -1.51 20.58 1.53
C THR A 93 -2.86 19.90 1.23
N ASN A 94 -3.84 20.63 0.72
CA ASN A 94 -5.10 20.04 0.26
C ASN A 94 -4.99 19.63 -1.21
N TRP A 95 -4.32 18.51 -1.45
CA TRP A 95 -4.03 18.00 -2.79
C TRP A 95 -5.28 17.51 -3.52
N MET A 96 -6.32 17.11 -2.79
CA MET A 96 -7.57 16.65 -3.40
C MET A 96 -8.26 17.70 -4.28
N LYS A 97 -8.14 18.99 -3.94
CA LYS A 97 -8.69 20.08 -4.75
C LYS A 97 -7.98 20.27 -6.09
N ASP A 98 -6.72 19.81 -6.16
CA ASP A 98 -5.86 20.00 -7.34
C ASP A 98 -5.70 18.71 -8.16
N ILE A 99 -6.46 17.66 -7.83
CA ILE A 99 -6.41 16.41 -8.58
C ILE A 99 -6.85 16.62 -10.03
N ARG A 100 -5.97 16.21 -10.92
CA ARG A 100 -6.21 16.17 -12.35
C ARG A 100 -6.50 14.75 -12.81
N ALA A 101 -7.74 14.33 -12.59
CA ALA A 101 -8.18 12.98 -12.96
C ALA A 101 -8.03 12.71 -14.47
N GLU A 102 -8.16 13.74 -15.29
CA GLU A 102 -7.99 13.67 -16.74
C GLU A 102 -6.58 13.24 -17.18
N LEU A 103 -5.54 13.54 -16.39
CA LEU A 103 -4.18 13.09 -16.67
C LEU A 103 -4.01 11.59 -16.44
N ALA A 104 -4.76 11.05 -15.48
CA ALA A 104 -4.74 9.63 -15.15
C ALA A 104 -5.65 8.80 -16.06
N GLN A 105 -6.66 9.42 -16.68
CA GLN A 105 -7.65 8.74 -17.52
C GLN A 105 -7.00 7.91 -18.62
N ILE A 106 -6.02 8.44 -19.32
CA ILE A 106 -5.31 7.75 -20.41
C ILE A 106 -4.66 6.45 -19.92
N ILE A 107 -4.15 6.45 -18.69
CA ILE A 107 -3.50 5.27 -18.08
C ILE A 107 -4.55 4.24 -17.64
N TYR A 108 -5.66 4.71 -17.06
CA TYR A 108 -6.65 3.87 -16.39
C TYR A 108 -7.91 3.57 -17.23
N GLU A 109 -8.06 4.18 -18.40
CA GLU A 109 -9.22 3.96 -19.29
C GLU A 109 -9.45 2.48 -19.60
N LYS A 110 -8.37 1.76 -19.86
CA LYS A 110 -8.42 0.31 -20.05
C LYS A 110 -7.79 -0.39 -18.86
N PRO A 111 -8.51 -1.31 -18.21
CA PRO A 111 -7.95 -2.04 -17.08
C PRO A 111 -6.62 -2.71 -17.45
N ILE A 112 -5.63 -2.56 -16.59
CA ILE A 112 -4.35 -3.25 -16.72
C ILE A 112 -4.50 -4.66 -16.17
N TYR A 113 -5.13 -4.78 -14.99
CA TYR A 113 -5.40 -6.07 -14.37
C TYR A 113 -6.66 -6.70 -14.95
N PRO A 114 -6.62 -7.96 -15.40
CA PRO A 114 -7.80 -8.64 -15.95
C PRO A 114 -8.90 -8.77 -14.91
N LYS A 115 -10.12 -8.35 -15.26
CA LYS A 115 -11.28 -8.52 -14.40
C LYS A 115 -11.59 -10.00 -14.19
N ASN A 116 -11.99 -10.38 -12.98
CA ASN A 116 -12.52 -11.70 -12.64
C ASN A 116 -11.61 -12.88 -12.99
N ARG A 117 -10.30 -12.67 -13.02
CA ARG A 117 -9.35 -13.69 -13.47
C ARG A 117 -9.40 -14.98 -12.66
N TYR A 118 -9.68 -14.89 -11.38
CA TYR A 118 -9.64 -16.03 -10.45
C TYR A 118 -11.01 -16.57 -10.03
N LEU A 119 -12.09 -16.16 -10.67
CA LEU A 119 -13.42 -16.68 -10.36
C LEU A 119 -13.56 -18.18 -10.63
N LYS A 120 -12.86 -18.70 -11.65
CA LYS A 120 -12.99 -20.10 -12.04
C LYS A 120 -11.77 -20.97 -11.72
N LYS A 121 -10.58 -20.38 -11.64
CA LYS A 121 -9.32 -21.13 -11.44
C LYS A 121 -8.26 -20.26 -10.75
N ILE A 122 -7.81 -20.72 -9.61
CA ILE A 122 -6.67 -20.13 -8.89
C ILE A 122 -5.38 -20.76 -9.40
N PRO A 123 -4.32 -19.99 -9.72
CA PRO A 123 -3.04 -20.55 -10.14
C PRO A 123 -2.44 -21.36 -8.97
N PRO A 124 -2.05 -22.62 -9.21
CA PRO A 124 -1.56 -23.49 -8.14
C PRO A 124 -0.14 -23.14 -7.67
N LYS A 125 0.61 -22.35 -8.45
CA LYS A 125 2.00 -21.98 -8.16
C LYS A 125 2.28 -20.52 -8.49
N HIS A 126 3.16 -19.88 -7.73
CA HIS A 126 3.60 -18.51 -7.99
C HIS A 126 4.22 -18.35 -9.39
N ALA A 127 4.99 -19.31 -9.87
CA ALA A 127 5.58 -19.26 -11.21
C ALA A 127 4.50 -19.14 -12.31
N GLN A 128 3.38 -19.84 -12.16
CA GLN A 128 2.25 -19.74 -13.11
C GLN A 128 1.54 -18.39 -12.99
N TYR A 129 1.41 -17.84 -11.76
CA TYR A 129 0.88 -16.50 -11.57
C TYR A 129 1.78 -15.45 -12.23
N LYS A 130 3.10 -15.60 -12.10
CA LYS A 130 4.06 -14.70 -12.73
C LYS A 130 3.86 -14.65 -14.24
N THR A 131 3.88 -15.80 -14.92
CA THR A 131 3.73 -15.86 -16.37
C THR A 131 2.34 -15.44 -16.87
N ASP A 132 1.30 -15.85 -16.16
CA ASP A 132 -0.07 -15.62 -16.61
C ASP A 132 -0.58 -14.21 -16.34
N VAL A 133 -0.04 -13.55 -15.33
CA VAL A 133 -0.49 -12.24 -14.87
C VAL A 133 0.61 -11.20 -14.97
N ILE A 134 1.67 -11.33 -14.19
CA ILE A 134 2.67 -10.27 -14.05
C ILE A 134 3.35 -9.98 -15.39
N ASP A 135 3.87 -11.00 -16.06
CA ASP A 135 4.60 -10.81 -17.32
C ASP A 135 3.70 -10.24 -18.43
N LYS A 136 2.43 -10.66 -18.45
CA LYS A 136 1.44 -10.11 -19.41
C LYS A 136 1.09 -8.65 -19.10
N GLN A 137 0.99 -8.27 -17.84
CA GLN A 137 0.75 -6.88 -17.48
C GLN A 137 1.94 -6.00 -17.82
N VAL A 138 3.16 -6.45 -17.52
CA VAL A 138 4.38 -5.74 -17.90
C VAL A 138 4.45 -5.55 -19.42
N ALA A 139 4.20 -6.61 -20.18
CA ALA A 139 4.18 -6.54 -21.64
C ALA A 139 3.09 -5.58 -22.16
N LEU A 140 1.90 -5.56 -21.53
CA LEU A 140 0.83 -4.63 -21.88
C LEU A 140 1.24 -3.17 -21.61
N MET A 141 1.86 -2.88 -20.48
CA MET A 141 2.34 -1.55 -20.14
C MET A 141 3.41 -1.07 -21.12
N GLN A 142 4.31 -1.95 -21.51
CA GLN A 142 5.32 -1.67 -22.54
C GLN A 142 4.66 -1.43 -23.92
N LYS A 143 3.69 -2.26 -24.32
CA LYS A 143 2.95 -2.08 -25.58
C LYS A 143 2.19 -0.76 -25.65
N ARG A 144 1.68 -0.28 -24.51
CA ARG A 144 1.01 1.02 -24.38
C ARG A 144 1.97 2.21 -24.33
N GLY A 145 3.29 1.98 -24.30
CA GLY A 145 4.31 3.04 -24.20
C GLY A 145 4.44 3.66 -22.80
N ILE A 146 3.78 3.09 -21.79
CA ILE A 146 3.86 3.58 -20.41
C ILE A 146 5.23 3.24 -19.80
N TRP A 147 5.72 2.03 -20.09
CA TRP A 147 7.04 1.57 -19.66
C TRP A 147 7.93 1.25 -20.86
N LYS A 148 9.21 1.53 -20.72
CA LYS A 148 10.24 1.08 -21.68
C LYS A 148 10.95 -0.15 -21.13
N LYS A 149 11.37 -1.05 -22.01
CA LYS A 149 12.28 -2.12 -21.63
C LYS A 149 13.61 -1.53 -21.18
N PRO A 150 14.28 -2.12 -20.17
CA PRO A 150 15.66 -1.74 -19.86
C PRO A 150 16.53 -1.89 -21.11
N SER A 151 17.38 -0.90 -21.37
CA SER A 151 18.49 -1.07 -22.30
C SER A 151 19.48 -2.05 -21.68
N ARG A 152 19.88 -3.07 -22.41
CA ARG A 152 20.92 -4.00 -21.97
C ARG A 152 22.24 -3.29 -21.82
#